data_753395e48ba8cad9dd597479b1dfdbca
#
_entry.id   753395e48ba8cad9dd597479b1dfdbca
#
_cell.length_a   1.000
_cell.length_b   1.000
_cell.length_c   1.000
_cell.angle_alpha   90.00
_cell.angle_beta   90.00
_cell.angle_gamma   90.00
#
_symmetry.space_group_name_H-M   'P 1'
#
loop_
_entity.id
_entity.type
_entity.pdbx_description
1 polymer ?
#
loop_
_entity_poly.entity_id
_entity_poly.type
_entity_poly.pdbx_seq_one_letter_code
_entity_poly.pdbx_strand_id
1 'polypeptide(L)'
;MSVKIVEALHQLGGQLTALYPEKFIYDMPGFPKVRASELVQRLVEQAMQFNPKICLGETAMKLEKLDEKLFRLTTDKSVHYSRTILICVGIGAFSPRKLGKPEVERFEGKGVYYTVTDIEAFAGKRVLIVGGGDSAVDWALTLEPIASKVTLIHRRDQFRAHEHSVEQLMKSRVEVRVFHELDTLIGNEHPEAAVIFHNKTGEKTTIPVDAVILALGFTTDLGPIKEWGLETEGNHIKVDHRMMTNIEGVFAAGDVATYPGKIKLIATGVAEAAIAVNQAKVFIDPTARLQPAFSSTTMG
;
A
#
# COMPACT_ATOMS: atom_id res chain seq x y z
N MET A 1 -10.84 -26.04 4.15
CA MET A 1 -9.36 -26.06 4.39
C MET A 1 -9.06 -25.22 5.61
N SER A 2 -8.05 -25.60 6.39
CA SER A 2 -7.50 -24.72 7.42
C SER A 2 -6.58 -23.70 6.78
N VAL A 3 -6.63 -22.45 7.26
CA VAL A 3 -5.84 -21.32 6.74
C VAL A 3 -5.02 -20.70 7.86
N LYS A 4 -3.79 -20.33 7.54
CA LYS A 4 -2.93 -19.52 8.40
C LYS A 4 -2.51 -18.27 7.60
N ILE A 5 -2.62 -17.12 8.22
CA ILE A 5 -2.14 -15.84 7.69
C ILE A 5 -0.85 -15.49 8.44
N VAL A 6 0.22 -15.23 7.70
CA VAL A 6 1.50 -14.72 8.22
C VAL A 6 1.66 -13.31 7.65
N GLU A 7 1.79 -12.33 8.54
CA GLU A 7 1.83 -10.92 8.20
C GLU A 7 3.01 -10.23 8.92
N ALA A 8 3.83 -9.52 8.17
CA ALA A 8 4.98 -8.79 8.72
C ALA A 8 4.58 -7.57 9.56
N LEU A 9 3.44 -6.96 9.24
CA LEU A 9 2.90 -5.85 10.03
C LEU A 9 2.28 -6.36 11.35
N HIS A 10 2.15 -5.46 12.32
CA HIS A 10 1.51 -5.77 13.61
C HIS A 10 -0.02 -5.74 13.56
N GLN A 11 -0.61 -5.52 12.37
CA GLN A 11 -2.05 -5.48 12.13
C GLN A 11 -2.36 -5.98 10.72
N LEU A 12 -3.60 -6.45 10.53
CA LEU A 12 -4.11 -6.81 9.20
C LEU A 12 -4.47 -5.56 8.39
N GLY A 13 -4.52 -5.73 7.06
CA GLY A 13 -4.97 -4.69 6.13
C GLY A 13 -3.88 -4.15 5.20
N GLY A 14 -2.62 -4.54 5.42
CA GLY A 14 -1.51 -4.21 4.51
C GLY A 14 -1.39 -2.72 4.23
N GLN A 15 -1.28 -2.35 2.96
CA GLN A 15 -1.14 -0.97 2.49
C GLN A 15 -2.31 -0.06 2.90
N LEU A 16 -3.53 -0.57 2.85
CA LEU A 16 -4.74 0.19 3.19
C LEU A 16 -4.68 0.75 4.61
N THR A 17 -4.18 -0.04 5.55
CA THR A 17 -4.05 0.36 6.94
C THR A 17 -2.75 1.12 7.22
N ALA A 18 -1.65 0.70 6.59
CA ALA A 18 -0.33 1.25 6.89
C ALA A 18 -0.04 2.57 6.19
N LEU A 19 -0.58 2.78 4.97
CA LEU A 19 -0.21 3.93 4.13
C LEU A 19 -1.31 4.98 4.01
N TYR A 20 -2.59 4.57 3.95
CA TYR A 20 -3.68 5.50 3.64
C TYR A 20 -5.03 5.10 4.25
N PRO A 21 -5.12 4.85 5.57
CA PRO A 21 -6.35 4.41 6.23
C PRO A 21 -7.51 5.41 6.07
N GLU A 22 -7.19 6.69 5.93
CA GLU A 22 -8.15 7.79 5.81
C GLU A 22 -8.61 8.08 4.38
N LYS A 23 -7.96 7.48 3.37
CA LYS A 23 -8.37 7.66 1.98
C LYS A 23 -9.68 6.96 1.67
N PHE A 24 -10.42 7.55 0.74
CA PHE A 24 -11.61 6.93 0.19
C PHE A 24 -11.28 6.05 -1.02
N ILE A 25 -11.92 4.89 -1.04
CA ILE A 25 -11.90 3.91 -2.13
C ILE A 25 -13.22 4.03 -2.88
N TYR A 26 -13.17 4.14 -4.20
CA TYR A 26 -14.32 4.32 -5.08
C TYR A 26 -14.53 3.16 -6.05
N ASP A 27 -13.55 2.26 -6.15
CA ASP A 27 -13.47 1.16 -7.10
C ASP A 27 -13.63 -0.23 -6.47
N MET A 28 -14.20 -0.26 -5.25
CA MET A 28 -14.59 -1.52 -4.61
C MET A 28 -16.08 -1.80 -4.85
N PRO A 29 -16.44 -2.85 -5.62
CA PRO A 29 -17.83 -3.20 -5.88
C PRO A 29 -18.65 -3.37 -4.60
N GLY A 30 -19.87 -2.83 -4.60
CA GLY A 30 -20.76 -2.84 -3.44
C GLY A 30 -20.67 -1.59 -2.57
N PHE A 31 -19.67 -0.73 -2.79
CA PHE A 31 -19.52 0.55 -2.11
C PHE A 31 -19.44 1.70 -3.11
N PRO A 32 -20.40 2.66 -3.10
CA PRO A 32 -20.24 3.90 -3.88
C PRO A 32 -18.98 4.67 -3.47
N LYS A 33 -18.63 4.56 -2.17
CA LYS A 33 -17.47 5.20 -1.54
C LYS A 33 -17.29 4.58 -0.15
N VAL A 34 -16.07 4.20 0.21
CA VAL A 34 -15.75 3.64 1.53
C VAL A 34 -14.36 4.11 1.98
N ARG A 35 -14.16 4.36 3.27
CA ARG A 35 -12.81 4.61 3.79
C ARG A 35 -11.98 3.33 3.76
N ALA A 36 -10.69 3.45 3.48
CA ALA A 36 -9.78 2.31 3.46
C ALA A 36 -9.77 1.53 4.78
N SER A 37 -9.76 2.22 5.91
CA SER A 37 -9.85 1.63 7.25
C SER A 37 -11.17 0.86 7.48
N GLU A 38 -12.30 1.42 7.04
CA GLU A 38 -13.60 0.76 7.14
C GLU A 38 -13.67 -0.48 6.24
N LEU A 39 -13.17 -0.39 5.00
CA LEU A 39 -13.11 -1.54 4.10
C LEU A 39 -12.30 -2.68 4.70
N VAL A 40 -11.12 -2.38 5.28
CA VAL A 40 -10.30 -3.38 5.96
C VAL A 40 -11.04 -4.01 7.13
N GLN A 41 -11.69 -3.21 7.96
CA GLN A 41 -12.45 -3.73 9.11
C GLN A 41 -13.51 -4.75 8.66
N ARG A 42 -14.27 -4.45 7.61
CA ARG A 42 -15.30 -5.34 7.07
C ARG A 42 -14.72 -6.62 6.46
N LEU A 43 -13.59 -6.51 5.73
CA LEU A 43 -12.89 -7.67 5.17
C LEU A 43 -12.31 -8.58 6.27
N VAL A 44 -11.76 -7.99 7.34
CA VAL A 44 -11.27 -8.74 8.50
C VAL A 44 -12.43 -9.42 9.23
N GLU A 45 -13.52 -8.72 9.49
CA GLU A 45 -14.75 -9.29 10.07
C GLU A 45 -15.26 -10.48 9.26
N GLN A 46 -15.32 -10.35 7.94
CA GLN A 46 -15.70 -11.44 7.04
C GLN A 46 -14.75 -12.65 7.15
N ALA A 47 -13.45 -12.43 7.17
CA ALA A 47 -12.45 -13.49 7.27
C ALA A 47 -12.48 -14.22 8.63
N MET A 48 -12.69 -13.47 9.71
CA MET A 48 -12.69 -14.00 11.08
C MET A 48 -13.85 -14.96 11.39
N GLN A 49 -14.92 -14.95 10.60
CA GLN A 49 -16.01 -15.94 10.70
C GLN A 49 -15.52 -17.38 10.52
N PHE A 50 -14.38 -17.56 9.83
CA PHE A 50 -13.80 -18.87 9.55
C PHE A 50 -12.62 -19.23 10.45
N ASN A 51 -12.34 -18.45 11.48
CA ASN A 51 -11.28 -18.65 12.49
C ASN A 51 -9.91 -18.99 11.87
N PRO A 52 -9.37 -18.22 10.91
CA PRO A 52 -8.02 -18.45 10.40
C PRO A 52 -7.01 -18.23 11.53
N LYS A 53 -5.91 -18.98 11.53
CA LYS A 53 -4.79 -18.71 12.45
C LYS A 53 -4.02 -17.50 11.93
N ILE A 54 -3.83 -16.48 12.77
CA ILE A 54 -3.14 -15.23 12.40
C ILE A 54 -1.81 -15.15 13.17
N CYS A 55 -0.72 -14.86 12.45
CA CYS A 55 0.62 -14.59 12.94
C CYS A 55 1.02 -13.20 12.48
N LEU A 56 0.99 -12.21 13.39
CA LEU A 56 1.34 -10.81 13.11
C LEU A 56 2.77 -10.49 13.52
N GLY A 57 3.36 -9.49 12.87
CA GLY A 57 4.74 -9.05 13.11
C GLY A 57 5.74 -10.16 12.80
N GLU A 58 5.46 -11.00 11.81
CA GLU A 58 6.24 -12.18 11.47
C GLU A 58 6.58 -12.17 9.97
N THR A 59 7.86 -11.97 9.65
CA THR A 59 8.34 -11.80 8.29
C THR A 59 8.75 -13.13 7.66
N ALA A 60 8.17 -13.46 6.51
CA ALA A 60 8.52 -14.63 5.72
C ALA A 60 9.91 -14.50 5.11
N MET A 61 10.83 -15.39 5.48
CA MET A 61 12.25 -15.33 5.10
C MET A 61 12.62 -16.36 4.03
N LYS A 62 12.20 -17.62 4.20
CA LYS A 62 12.60 -18.71 3.30
C LYS A 62 11.44 -19.64 3.04
N LEU A 63 11.27 -20.03 1.77
CA LEU A 63 10.33 -21.06 1.35
C LEU A 63 11.09 -22.29 0.83
N GLU A 64 10.71 -23.46 1.28
CA GLU A 64 11.28 -24.73 0.85
C GLU A 64 10.17 -25.72 0.52
N LYS A 65 10.23 -26.34 -0.65
CA LYS A 65 9.36 -27.46 -1.03
C LYS A 65 10.03 -28.73 -0.53
N LEU A 66 9.44 -29.35 0.49
CA LEU A 66 9.99 -30.58 1.12
C LEU A 66 9.49 -31.83 0.42
N ASP A 67 8.28 -31.77 -0.15
CA ASP A 67 7.64 -32.86 -0.89
C ASP A 67 6.65 -32.28 -1.90
N GLU A 68 6.01 -33.09 -2.73
CA GLU A 68 5.02 -32.65 -3.73
C GLU A 68 3.95 -31.74 -3.13
N LYS A 69 3.47 -32.04 -1.93
CA LYS A 69 2.42 -31.30 -1.22
C LYS A 69 2.82 -30.90 0.19
N LEU A 70 4.09 -30.58 0.39
CA LEU A 70 4.58 -30.15 1.71
C LEU A 70 5.60 -29.03 1.54
N PHE A 71 5.27 -27.87 2.10
CA PHE A 71 6.12 -26.69 2.13
C PHE A 71 6.52 -26.35 3.56
N ARG A 72 7.75 -25.89 3.72
CA ARG A 72 8.27 -25.27 4.93
C ARG A 72 8.47 -23.77 4.66
N LEU A 73 7.75 -22.93 5.38
CA LEU A 73 7.94 -21.49 5.42
C LEU A 73 8.67 -21.14 6.71
N THR A 74 9.91 -20.68 6.59
CA THR A 74 10.68 -20.14 7.71
C THR A 74 10.48 -18.63 7.75
N THR A 75 10.17 -18.12 8.94
CA THR A 75 10.03 -16.69 9.20
C THR A 75 11.16 -16.23 10.14
N ASP A 76 11.20 -14.94 10.45
CA ASP A 76 12.12 -14.38 11.46
C ASP A 76 11.82 -14.84 12.89
N LYS A 77 10.67 -15.47 13.13
CA LYS A 77 10.21 -15.89 14.47
C LYS A 77 9.95 -17.38 14.61
N SER A 78 9.52 -18.05 13.55
CA SER A 78 9.06 -19.44 13.65
C SER A 78 9.16 -20.20 12.31
N VAL A 79 8.74 -21.46 12.32
CA VAL A 79 8.65 -22.31 11.14
C VAL A 79 7.22 -22.81 10.98
N HIS A 80 6.69 -22.70 9.77
CA HIS A 80 5.36 -23.15 9.42
C HIS A 80 5.42 -24.24 8.35
N TYR A 81 4.48 -25.17 8.42
CA TYR A 81 4.29 -26.21 7.41
C TYR A 81 2.90 -26.08 6.80
N SER A 82 2.82 -26.24 5.48
CA SER A 82 1.55 -26.18 4.74
C SER A 82 1.61 -27.04 3.49
N ARG A 83 0.44 -27.35 2.92
CA ARG A 83 0.35 -28.08 1.65
C ARG A 83 0.36 -27.17 0.43
N THR A 84 0.08 -25.90 0.62
CA THR A 84 0.14 -24.85 -0.42
C THR A 84 0.53 -23.52 0.19
N ILE A 85 1.04 -22.63 -0.63
CA ILE A 85 1.36 -21.25 -0.27
C ILE A 85 0.59 -20.31 -1.20
N LEU A 86 -0.07 -19.29 -0.65
CA LEU A 86 -0.64 -18.17 -1.41
C LEU A 86 0.06 -16.88 -0.98
N ILE A 87 0.75 -16.25 -1.92
CA ILE A 87 1.52 -15.01 -1.71
C ILE A 87 0.61 -13.81 -2.04
N CYS A 88 0.29 -13.00 -1.02
CA CYS A 88 -0.56 -11.81 -1.12
C CYS A 88 0.13 -10.57 -0.54
N VAL A 89 1.44 -10.42 -0.77
CA VAL A 89 2.26 -9.37 -0.15
C VAL A 89 2.10 -7.97 -0.78
N GLY A 90 1.13 -7.80 -1.69
CA GLY A 90 0.86 -6.53 -2.34
C GLY A 90 2.07 -6.04 -3.15
N ILE A 91 2.58 -4.85 -2.82
CA ILE A 91 3.81 -4.31 -3.44
C ILE A 91 5.10 -4.79 -2.74
N GLY A 92 5.01 -5.74 -1.82
CA GLY A 92 6.12 -6.18 -0.98
C GLY A 92 6.39 -5.24 0.18
N ALA A 93 7.60 -5.32 0.75
CA ALA A 93 8.06 -4.35 1.73
C ALA A 93 8.13 -2.97 1.09
N PHE A 94 7.55 -1.98 1.75
CA PHE A 94 7.55 -0.61 1.28
C PHE A 94 8.27 0.32 2.26
N SER A 95 9.09 1.19 1.70
CA SER A 95 9.78 2.25 2.44
C SER A 95 9.51 3.59 1.76
N PRO A 96 9.24 4.65 2.50
CA PRO A 96 9.04 5.96 1.91
C PRO A 96 10.31 6.41 1.20
N ARG A 97 10.15 7.03 0.04
CA ARG A 97 11.28 7.69 -0.63
C ARG A 97 11.64 8.93 0.15
N LYS A 98 12.89 8.96 0.61
CA LYS A 98 13.44 10.10 1.33
C LYS A 98 14.03 11.12 0.37
N LEU A 99 14.17 12.35 0.84
CA LEU A 99 14.85 13.41 0.07
C LEU A 99 16.39 13.26 0.09
N GLY A 100 16.93 12.48 1.04
CA GLY A 100 18.38 12.39 1.26
C GLY A 100 18.96 13.68 1.85
N LYS A 101 18.15 14.44 2.61
CA LYS A 101 18.53 15.72 3.22
C LYS A 101 18.42 15.59 4.75
N PRO A 102 19.55 15.45 5.47
CA PRO A 102 19.54 15.27 6.93
C PRO A 102 18.80 16.38 7.68
N GLU A 103 18.89 17.63 7.19
CA GLU A 103 18.21 18.79 7.74
C GLU A 103 16.69 18.76 7.63
N VAL A 104 16.14 17.92 6.76
CA VAL A 104 14.70 17.64 6.64
C VAL A 104 14.36 16.39 7.46
N GLU A 105 15.17 15.35 7.33
CA GLU A 105 14.92 14.03 7.93
C GLU A 105 15.00 14.05 9.46
N ARG A 106 15.72 14.98 10.06
CA ARG A 106 15.77 15.15 11.53
C ARG A 106 14.41 15.45 12.17
N PHE A 107 13.45 15.88 11.38
CA PHE A 107 12.06 16.15 11.82
C PHE A 107 11.09 14.99 11.53
N GLU A 108 11.58 13.84 11.11
CA GLU A 108 10.72 12.64 10.93
C GLU A 108 10.03 12.27 12.23
N GLY A 109 8.68 12.11 12.17
CA GLY A 109 7.85 11.88 13.35
C GLY A 109 7.66 13.10 14.26
N LYS A 110 8.29 14.25 13.94
CA LYS A 110 8.22 15.50 14.70
C LYS A 110 7.74 16.67 13.83
N GLY A 111 6.94 16.39 12.81
CA GLY A 111 6.40 17.38 11.89
C GLY A 111 6.72 17.09 10.42
N VAL A 112 7.58 16.12 10.11
CA VAL A 112 7.76 15.55 8.77
C VAL A 112 7.10 14.17 8.71
N TYR A 113 6.22 13.98 7.73
CA TYR A 113 5.40 12.79 7.54
C TYR A 113 5.55 12.27 6.11
N TYR A 114 5.45 10.95 5.93
CA TYR A 114 5.39 10.29 4.62
C TYR A 114 4.00 9.76 4.29
N THR A 115 3.19 9.59 5.34
CA THR A 115 1.79 9.15 5.28
C THR A 115 0.97 9.94 6.29
N VAL A 116 -0.33 10.05 6.05
CA VAL A 116 -1.28 10.64 7.01
C VAL A 116 -2.13 9.50 7.57
N THR A 117 -1.95 9.22 8.85
CA THR A 117 -2.70 8.19 9.58
C THR A 117 -3.75 8.78 10.52
N ASP A 118 -3.66 10.08 10.79
CA ASP A 118 -4.60 10.85 11.59
C ASP A 118 -4.74 12.24 10.96
N ILE A 119 -5.90 12.51 10.40
CA ILE A 119 -6.22 13.78 9.72
C ILE A 119 -6.33 14.92 10.74
N GLU A 120 -6.90 14.65 11.91
CA GLU A 120 -7.15 15.67 12.94
C GLU A 120 -5.84 16.23 13.52
N ALA A 121 -4.75 15.47 13.43
CA ALA A 121 -3.42 15.96 13.81
C ALA A 121 -2.94 17.16 12.99
N PHE A 122 -3.58 17.47 11.87
CA PHE A 122 -3.26 18.61 10.99
C PHE A 122 -4.23 19.79 11.15
N ALA A 123 -5.23 19.69 12.05
CA ALA A 123 -6.20 20.75 12.28
C ALA A 123 -5.51 22.07 12.67
N GLY A 124 -5.88 23.16 11.97
CA GLY A 124 -5.34 24.50 12.20
C GLY A 124 -3.87 24.70 11.81
N LYS A 125 -3.15 23.70 11.30
CA LYS A 125 -1.73 23.77 10.93
C LYS A 125 -1.51 24.36 9.52
N ARG A 126 -0.34 24.95 9.32
CA ARG A 126 0.20 25.31 8.01
C ARG A 126 0.93 24.09 7.48
N VAL A 127 0.38 23.46 6.44
CA VAL A 127 0.88 22.18 5.91
C VAL A 127 1.55 22.42 4.56
N LEU A 128 2.78 21.98 4.42
CA LEU A 128 3.48 21.88 3.14
C LEU A 128 3.41 20.45 2.63
N ILE A 129 2.95 20.26 1.41
CA ILE A 129 2.93 18.97 0.72
C ILE A 129 3.93 19.01 -0.43
N VAL A 130 4.84 18.02 -0.47
CA VAL A 130 5.87 17.90 -1.50
C VAL A 130 5.56 16.69 -2.37
N GLY A 131 5.17 16.92 -3.61
CA GLY A 131 4.85 15.84 -4.54
C GLY A 131 3.95 16.26 -5.69
N GLY A 132 3.62 15.36 -6.59
CA GLY A 132 2.76 15.61 -7.74
C GLY A 132 2.07 14.35 -8.29
N GLY A 133 2.00 13.29 -7.51
CA GLY A 133 1.20 12.11 -7.76
C GLY A 133 -0.12 12.14 -6.99
N ASP A 134 -0.96 11.08 -7.17
CA ASP A 134 -2.27 10.98 -6.52
C ASP A 134 -2.21 11.25 -5.02
N SER A 135 -1.24 10.68 -4.30
CA SER A 135 -1.12 10.89 -2.86
C SER A 135 -0.92 12.35 -2.47
N ALA A 136 -0.15 13.12 -3.25
CA ALA A 136 0.07 14.54 -2.95
C ALA A 136 -1.21 15.36 -3.15
N VAL A 137 -1.89 15.12 -4.26
CA VAL A 137 -3.15 15.82 -4.61
C VAL A 137 -4.27 15.45 -3.65
N ASP A 138 -4.43 14.16 -3.34
CA ASP A 138 -5.44 13.67 -2.42
C ASP A 138 -5.26 14.26 -1.01
N TRP A 139 -4.02 14.26 -0.49
CA TRP A 139 -3.77 14.88 0.83
C TRP A 139 -3.97 16.38 0.83
N ALA A 140 -3.64 17.08 -0.27
CA ALA A 140 -3.88 18.51 -0.39
C ALA A 140 -5.38 18.82 -0.30
N LEU A 141 -6.21 18.09 -1.03
CA LEU A 141 -7.67 18.25 -1.02
C LEU A 141 -8.29 17.81 0.30
N THR A 142 -7.78 16.74 0.90
CA THR A 142 -8.29 16.20 2.17
C THR A 142 -8.02 17.14 3.35
N LEU A 143 -6.84 17.78 3.37
CA LEU A 143 -6.42 18.64 4.46
C LEU A 143 -6.86 20.10 4.29
N GLU A 144 -7.25 20.51 3.09
CA GLU A 144 -7.71 21.88 2.80
C GLU A 144 -8.80 22.39 3.76
N PRO A 145 -9.86 21.61 4.08
CA PRO A 145 -10.91 22.08 5.00
C PRO A 145 -10.51 22.09 6.47
N ILE A 146 -9.41 21.44 6.85
CA ILE A 146 -8.99 21.18 8.22
C ILE A 146 -7.81 22.05 8.63
N ALA A 147 -6.82 22.16 7.76
CA ALA A 147 -5.60 22.93 7.98
C ALA A 147 -5.89 24.43 7.86
N SER A 148 -5.11 25.27 8.55
CA SER A 148 -5.18 26.73 8.40
C SER A 148 -4.67 27.19 7.02
N LYS A 149 -3.71 26.47 6.46
CA LYS A 149 -3.19 26.69 5.11
C LYS A 149 -2.58 25.39 4.57
N VAL A 150 -2.84 25.09 3.31
CA VAL A 150 -2.16 24.02 2.58
C VAL A 150 -1.42 24.62 1.40
N THR A 151 -0.11 24.33 1.33
CA THR A 151 0.74 24.68 0.18
C THR A 151 1.23 23.36 -0.43
N LEU A 152 0.99 23.14 -1.72
CA LEU A 152 1.51 22.00 -2.47
C LEU A 152 2.59 22.47 -3.43
N ILE A 153 3.79 21.90 -3.31
CA ILE A 153 4.89 22.16 -4.24
C ILE A 153 5.16 20.95 -5.11
N HIS A 154 5.38 21.21 -6.39
CA HIS A 154 5.73 20.20 -7.36
C HIS A 154 6.88 20.68 -8.27
N ARG A 155 7.85 19.78 -8.53
CA ARG A 155 9.05 20.09 -9.35
C ARG A 155 8.77 20.26 -10.84
N ARG A 156 7.58 19.95 -11.32
CA ARG A 156 7.14 20.07 -12.73
C ARG A 156 5.81 20.80 -12.80
N ASP A 157 5.39 21.18 -14.01
CA ASP A 157 4.06 21.73 -14.31
C ASP A 157 3.00 20.65 -14.55
N GLN A 158 3.41 19.40 -14.79
CA GLN A 158 2.51 18.30 -15.06
C GLN A 158 2.41 17.37 -13.84
N PHE A 159 1.21 17.23 -13.31
CA PHE A 159 0.89 16.26 -12.27
C PHE A 159 0.74 14.86 -12.87
N ARG A 160 1.10 13.85 -12.07
CA ARG A 160 0.85 12.44 -12.39
C ARG A 160 -0.46 11.92 -11.79
N ALA A 161 -1.13 12.75 -10.99
CA ALA A 161 -2.40 12.43 -10.37
C ALA A 161 -3.51 12.39 -11.43
N HIS A 162 -4.61 11.74 -11.06
CA HIS A 162 -5.81 11.63 -11.89
C HIS A 162 -6.33 13.03 -12.27
N GLU A 163 -6.67 13.23 -13.55
CA GLU A 163 -7.05 14.55 -14.11
C GLU A 163 -8.16 15.22 -13.30
N HIS A 164 -9.21 14.50 -12.95
CA HIS A 164 -10.30 15.01 -12.12
C HIS A 164 -9.85 15.57 -10.77
N SER A 165 -8.93 14.87 -10.08
CA SER A 165 -8.38 15.35 -8.80
C SER A 165 -7.52 16.59 -8.99
N VAL A 166 -6.77 16.69 -10.09
CA VAL A 166 -5.99 17.87 -10.43
C VAL A 166 -6.90 19.06 -10.73
N GLU A 167 -8.01 18.85 -11.45
CA GLU A 167 -9.01 19.91 -11.68
C GLU A 167 -9.63 20.43 -10.36
N GLN A 168 -9.93 19.53 -9.43
CA GLN A 168 -10.42 19.90 -8.09
C GLN A 168 -9.35 20.70 -7.33
N LEU A 169 -8.10 20.25 -7.36
CA LEU A 169 -6.97 20.96 -6.73
C LEU A 169 -6.84 22.39 -7.25
N MET A 170 -6.93 22.61 -8.57
CA MET A 170 -6.82 23.93 -9.17
C MET A 170 -8.01 24.86 -8.86
N LYS A 171 -9.15 24.30 -8.46
CA LYS A 171 -10.34 25.04 -8.01
C LYS A 171 -10.41 25.25 -6.49
N SER A 172 -9.51 24.60 -5.74
CA SER A 172 -9.46 24.64 -4.27
C SER A 172 -8.72 25.89 -3.74
N ARG A 173 -8.69 26.04 -2.41
CA ARG A 173 -7.90 27.09 -1.74
C ARG A 173 -6.44 26.69 -1.52
N VAL A 174 -6.02 25.52 -1.96
CA VAL A 174 -4.64 25.07 -1.85
C VAL A 174 -3.73 25.97 -2.66
N GLU A 175 -2.67 26.47 -2.04
CA GLU A 175 -1.63 27.21 -2.76
C GLU A 175 -0.75 26.22 -3.53
N VAL A 176 -0.89 26.18 -4.86
CA VAL A 176 -0.10 25.29 -5.73
C VAL A 176 1.09 26.04 -6.30
N ARG A 177 2.31 25.53 -6.08
CA ARG A 177 3.55 26.07 -6.65
C ARG A 177 4.26 24.99 -7.48
N VAL A 178 4.19 25.13 -8.79
CA VAL A 178 4.91 24.28 -9.74
C VAL A 178 6.36 24.77 -9.89
N PHE A 179 7.24 23.90 -10.39
CA PHE A 179 8.69 24.12 -10.51
C PHE A 179 9.38 24.42 -9.17
N HIS A 180 8.77 24.02 -8.04
CA HIS A 180 9.36 24.22 -6.71
C HIS A 180 9.74 22.90 -6.07
N GLU A 181 10.86 22.94 -5.35
CA GLU A 181 11.38 21.83 -4.57
C GLU A 181 11.73 22.29 -3.14
N LEU A 182 11.68 21.37 -2.17
CA LEU A 182 12.07 21.64 -0.81
C LEU A 182 13.59 21.67 -0.71
N ASP A 183 14.15 22.78 -0.23
CA ASP A 183 15.57 22.91 0.01
C ASP A 183 15.94 22.45 1.42
N THR A 184 15.38 23.08 2.45
CA THR A 184 15.64 22.74 3.84
C THR A 184 14.43 23.08 4.73
N LEU A 185 14.48 22.62 5.99
CA LEU A 185 13.54 22.99 7.05
C LEU A 185 14.27 23.72 8.17
N ILE A 186 13.62 24.76 8.69
CA ILE A 186 14.10 25.57 9.82
C ILE A 186 13.20 25.29 11.01
N GLY A 187 13.79 25.15 12.20
CA GLY A 187 13.12 24.89 13.47
C GLY A 187 14.03 24.14 14.42
N ASN A 188 13.62 23.99 15.67
CA ASN A 188 14.34 23.24 16.70
C ASN A 188 13.80 21.82 16.84
N GLU A 189 12.76 21.62 17.64
CA GLU A 189 12.12 20.31 17.85
C GLU A 189 11.15 19.96 16.76
N HIS A 190 10.50 20.96 16.14
CA HIS A 190 9.52 20.84 15.06
C HIS A 190 9.88 21.81 13.93
N PRO A 191 9.45 21.56 12.69
CA PRO A 191 9.61 22.54 11.61
C PRO A 191 8.76 23.77 11.88
N GLU A 192 9.32 24.95 11.72
CA GLU A 192 8.69 26.26 11.86
C GLU A 192 8.58 26.98 10.52
N ALA A 193 9.55 26.70 9.62
CA ALA A 193 9.57 27.22 8.27
C ALA A 193 10.22 26.23 7.31
N ALA A 194 9.83 26.32 6.04
CA ALA A 194 10.42 25.61 4.91
C ALA A 194 11.08 26.59 3.95
N VAL A 195 12.30 26.33 3.55
CA VAL A 195 12.95 27.01 2.41
C VAL A 195 12.65 26.17 1.17
N ILE A 196 11.94 26.76 0.23
CA ILE A 196 11.67 26.17 -1.07
C ILE A 196 12.40 26.94 -2.14
N PHE A 197 12.73 26.32 -3.26
CA PHE A 197 13.38 27.00 -4.38
C PHE A 197 12.70 26.67 -5.71
N HIS A 198 12.71 27.65 -6.59
CA HIS A 198 12.24 27.48 -7.96
C HIS A 198 13.34 26.84 -8.80
N ASN A 199 13.15 25.63 -9.28
CA ASN A 199 14.21 24.80 -9.88
C ASN A 199 14.70 25.28 -11.27
N LYS A 200 14.01 26.25 -11.90
CA LYS A 200 14.47 26.85 -13.14
C LYS A 200 15.24 28.15 -12.92
N THR A 201 14.91 28.92 -11.88
CA THR A 201 15.51 30.23 -11.63
C THR A 201 16.53 30.20 -10.47
N GLY A 202 16.44 29.19 -9.58
CA GLY A 202 17.20 29.12 -8.37
C GLY A 202 16.72 30.03 -7.24
N GLU A 203 15.67 30.80 -7.45
CA GLU A 203 15.11 31.72 -6.46
C GLU A 203 14.59 30.94 -5.24
N LYS A 204 15.01 31.34 -4.04
CA LYS A 204 14.61 30.74 -2.77
C LYS A 204 13.56 31.59 -2.08
N THR A 205 12.56 30.90 -1.52
CA THR A 205 11.50 31.52 -0.72
C THR A 205 11.36 30.75 0.59
N THR A 206 11.23 31.47 1.68
CA THR A 206 10.94 30.90 3.01
C THR A 206 9.46 31.02 3.30
N ILE A 207 8.79 29.91 3.61
CA ILE A 207 7.38 29.88 3.97
C ILE A 207 7.21 29.29 5.37
N PRO A 208 6.31 29.84 6.20
CA PRO A 208 6.03 29.28 7.51
C PRO A 208 5.28 27.95 7.39
N VAL A 209 5.69 26.92 8.13
CA VAL A 209 5.08 25.60 8.16
C VAL A 209 5.08 25.02 9.57
N ASP A 210 4.05 24.23 9.90
CA ASP A 210 3.96 23.48 11.15
C ASP A 210 4.03 21.97 10.89
N ALA A 211 3.78 21.54 9.63
CA ALA A 211 3.89 20.16 9.19
C ALA A 211 4.28 20.07 7.72
N VAL A 212 5.03 19.03 7.37
CA VAL A 212 5.46 18.74 5.99
C VAL A 212 5.11 17.31 5.66
N ILE A 213 4.42 17.09 4.54
CA ILE A 213 4.11 15.77 4.01
C ILE A 213 4.96 15.53 2.77
N LEU A 214 5.86 14.56 2.84
CA LEU A 214 6.72 14.15 1.73
C LEU A 214 6.03 13.05 0.90
N ALA A 215 5.14 13.44 -0.02
CA ALA A 215 4.40 12.54 -0.89
C ALA A 215 5.21 12.14 -2.15
N LEU A 216 6.43 11.64 -1.94
CA LEU A 216 7.41 11.29 -2.97
C LEU A 216 7.23 9.86 -3.52
N GLY A 217 6.26 9.12 -2.97
CA GLY A 217 6.02 7.72 -3.24
C GLY A 217 6.87 6.79 -2.36
N PHE A 218 6.79 5.51 -2.68
CA PHE A 218 7.48 4.46 -1.93
C PHE A 218 8.43 3.70 -2.86
N THR A 219 9.50 3.17 -2.29
CA THR A 219 10.26 2.08 -2.88
C THR A 219 9.63 0.77 -2.43
N THR A 220 9.52 -0.17 -3.35
CA THR A 220 8.92 -1.48 -3.09
C THR A 220 9.95 -2.56 -3.34
N ASP A 221 9.97 -3.56 -2.49
CA ASP A 221 10.89 -4.69 -2.61
C ASP A 221 10.19 -5.98 -2.17
N LEU A 222 10.36 -7.05 -2.94
CA LEU A 222 9.91 -8.39 -2.55
C LEU A 222 10.75 -8.98 -1.40
N GLY A 223 11.88 -8.35 -1.08
CA GLY A 223 12.76 -8.81 -0.01
C GLY A 223 13.20 -10.25 -0.21
N PRO A 224 13.14 -11.09 0.85
CA PRO A 224 13.56 -12.49 0.80
C PRO A 224 12.83 -13.34 -0.25
N ILE A 225 11.62 -12.93 -0.68
CA ILE A 225 10.82 -13.67 -1.68
C ILE A 225 11.57 -13.78 -3.03
N LYS A 226 12.46 -12.84 -3.34
CA LYS A 226 13.31 -12.89 -4.55
C LYS A 226 14.20 -14.14 -4.62
N GLU A 227 14.53 -14.70 -3.47
CA GLU A 227 15.40 -15.87 -3.35
C GLU A 227 14.65 -17.20 -3.34
N TRP A 228 13.31 -17.19 -3.44
CA TRP A 228 12.48 -18.40 -3.38
C TRP A 228 12.43 -19.19 -4.69
N GLY A 229 13.14 -18.73 -5.73
CA GLY A 229 13.15 -19.40 -7.06
C GLY A 229 11.87 -19.16 -7.87
N LEU A 230 11.12 -18.12 -7.55
CA LEU A 230 9.93 -17.71 -8.30
C LEU A 230 10.32 -16.95 -9.56
N GLU A 231 9.62 -17.21 -10.67
CA GLU A 231 9.74 -16.38 -11.85
C GLU A 231 9.12 -15.02 -11.63
N THR A 232 9.90 -13.96 -11.90
CA THR A 232 9.47 -12.58 -11.69
C THR A 232 9.59 -11.73 -12.94
N GLU A 233 8.81 -10.66 -12.97
CA GLU A 233 8.95 -9.55 -13.91
C GLU A 233 9.01 -8.24 -13.10
N GLY A 234 10.20 -7.64 -13.00
CA GLY A 234 10.47 -6.58 -12.04
C GLY A 234 10.24 -7.06 -10.60
N ASN A 235 9.38 -6.36 -9.87
CA ASN A 235 8.98 -6.73 -8.49
C ASN A 235 7.63 -7.48 -8.44
N HIS A 236 7.27 -8.21 -9.50
CA HIS A 236 6.01 -8.97 -9.56
C HIS A 236 6.29 -10.43 -9.87
N ILE A 237 5.51 -11.31 -9.26
CA ILE A 237 5.59 -12.77 -9.45
C ILE A 237 4.74 -13.15 -10.66
N LYS A 238 5.32 -13.85 -11.63
CA LYS A 238 4.58 -14.37 -12.77
C LYS A 238 3.65 -15.49 -12.34
N VAL A 239 2.41 -15.43 -12.79
CA VAL A 239 1.40 -16.48 -12.56
C VAL A 239 0.67 -16.84 -13.86
N ASP A 240 0.15 -18.06 -13.90
CA ASP A 240 -0.76 -18.50 -14.96
C ASP A 240 -2.22 -18.08 -14.68
N HIS A 241 -3.15 -18.49 -15.53
CA HIS A 241 -4.58 -18.21 -15.37
C HIS A 241 -5.23 -18.87 -14.13
N ARG A 242 -4.51 -19.79 -13.46
CA ARG A 242 -4.89 -20.42 -12.20
C ARG A 242 -4.31 -19.69 -10.99
N MET A 243 -3.63 -18.57 -11.21
CA MET A 243 -2.84 -17.86 -10.21
C MET A 243 -1.69 -18.70 -9.63
N MET A 244 -1.26 -19.75 -10.34
CA MET A 244 -0.13 -20.60 -9.94
C MET A 244 1.18 -20.03 -10.48
N THR A 245 2.21 -20.05 -9.66
CA THR A 245 3.58 -19.66 -10.04
C THR A 245 4.28 -20.80 -10.78
N ASN A 246 5.55 -20.61 -11.15
CA ASN A 246 6.41 -21.69 -11.67
C ASN A 246 6.66 -22.82 -10.65
N ILE A 247 6.42 -22.59 -9.36
CA ILE A 247 6.52 -23.62 -8.32
C ILE A 247 5.13 -24.18 -8.05
N GLU A 248 4.90 -25.42 -8.45
CA GLU A 248 3.63 -26.10 -8.27
C GLU A 248 3.21 -26.14 -6.80
N GLY A 249 1.97 -25.74 -6.50
CA GLY A 249 1.44 -25.60 -5.14
C GLY A 249 1.71 -24.23 -4.49
N VAL A 250 2.44 -23.33 -5.19
CA VAL A 250 2.64 -21.94 -4.79
C VAL A 250 1.86 -21.03 -5.72
N PHE A 251 1.05 -20.17 -5.16
CA PHE A 251 0.17 -19.22 -5.85
C PHE A 251 0.51 -17.79 -5.46
N ALA A 252 0.12 -16.82 -6.31
CA ALA A 252 0.19 -15.41 -5.96
C ALA A 252 -1.05 -14.66 -6.43
N ALA A 253 -1.48 -13.64 -5.69
CA ALA A 253 -2.65 -12.83 -5.99
C ALA A 253 -2.49 -11.38 -5.51
N GLY A 254 -3.22 -10.46 -6.11
CA GLY A 254 -3.14 -9.03 -5.83
C GLY A 254 -1.98 -8.35 -6.57
N ASP A 255 -1.52 -7.22 -6.05
CA ASP A 255 -0.52 -6.39 -6.74
C ASP A 255 0.83 -7.06 -6.95
N VAL A 256 1.14 -8.09 -6.17
CA VAL A 256 2.38 -8.88 -6.33
C VAL A 256 2.36 -9.77 -7.57
N ALA A 257 1.17 -10.19 -8.03
CA ALA A 257 1.02 -11.06 -9.18
C ALA A 257 1.07 -10.28 -10.51
N THR A 258 1.65 -10.90 -11.55
CA THR A 258 1.65 -10.36 -12.92
C THR A 258 1.35 -11.44 -13.95
N TYR A 259 0.57 -11.05 -14.97
CA TYR A 259 0.20 -11.83 -16.13
C TYR A 259 -0.30 -10.88 -17.24
N PRO A 260 -0.38 -11.28 -18.50
CA PRO A 260 -0.89 -10.45 -19.58
C PRO A 260 -2.29 -9.90 -19.28
N GLY A 261 -2.47 -8.58 -19.35
CA GLY A 261 -3.73 -7.90 -19.06
C GLY A 261 -4.01 -7.63 -17.57
N LYS A 262 -3.02 -7.80 -16.69
CA LYS A 262 -3.15 -7.50 -15.26
C LYS A 262 -3.53 -6.04 -15.01
N ILE A 263 -4.57 -5.84 -14.20
CA ILE A 263 -5.01 -4.54 -13.66
C ILE A 263 -4.84 -4.56 -12.13
N LYS A 264 -4.22 -3.53 -11.57
CA LYS A 264 -3.96 -3.41 -10.13
C LYS A 264 -5.11 -2.69 -9.43
N LEU A 265 -6.13 -3.44 -9.06
CA LEU A 265 -7.27 -2.99 -8.26
C LEU A 265 -7.49 -3.95 -7.09
N ILE A 266 -8.06 -3.46 -5.99
CA ILE A 266 -8.44 -4.29 -4.85
C ILE A 266 -9.42 -5.39 -5.30
N ALA A 267 -10.41 -5.03 -6.11
CA ALA A 267 -11.41 -5.96 -6.64
C ALA A 267 -10.78 -7.09 -7.48
N THR A 268 -9.78 -6.76 -8.32
CA THR A 268 -9.03 -7.75 -9.10
C THR A 268 -8.27 -8.71 -8.18
N GLY A 269 -7.58 -8.18 -7.17
CA GLY A 269 -6.84 -9.00 -6.21
C GLY A 269 -7.74 -9.95 -5.42
N VAL A 270 -8.94 -9.52 -5.04
CA VAL A 270 -9.95 -10.37 -4.39
C VAL A 270 -10.40 -11.50 -5.31
N ALA A 271 -10.66 -11.22 -6.59
CA ALA A 271 -11.04 -12.23 -7.58
C ALA A 271 -9.90 -13.24 -7.82
N GLU A 272 -8.68 -12.77 -7.94
CA GLU A 272 -7.48 -13.61 -8.08
C GLU A 272 -7.28 -14.53 -6.87
N ALA A 273 -7.44 -14.00 -5.66
CA ALA A 273 -7.35 -14.80 -4.43
C ALA A 273 -8.41 -15.91 -4.40
N ALA A 274 -9.63 -15.62 -4.85
CA ALA A 274 -10.68 -16.63 -4.97
C ALA A 274 -10.30 -17.75 -5.96
N ILE A 275 -9.74 -17.41 -7.12
CA ILE A 275 -9.21 -18.38 -8.09
C ILE A 275 -8.11 -19.21 -7.45
N ALA A 276 -7.09 -18.58 -6.87
CA ALA A 276 -5.96 -19.24 -6.26
C ALA A 276 -6.36 -20.24 -5.17
N VAL A 277 -7.28 -19.86 -4.29
CA VAL A 277 -7.74 -20.72 -3.18
C VAL A 277 -8.49 -21.96 -3.70
N ASN A 278 -9.32 -21.81 -4.74
CA ASN A 278 -10.01 -22.96 -5.31
C ASN A 278 -9.04 -23.89 -6.06
N GLN A 279 -8.05 -23.36 -6.77
CA GLN A 279 -6.99 -24.15 -7.39
C GLN A 279 -6.11 -24.84 -6.33
N ALA A 280 -5.76 -24.15 -5.24
CA ALA A 280 -5.04 -24.73 -4.12
C ALA A 280 -5.80 -25.92 -3.49
N LYS A 281 -7.12 -25.80 -3.37
CA LYS A 281 -7.96 -26.91 -2.90
C LYS A 281 -7.87 -28.14 -3.80
N VAL A 282 -7.99 -27.96 -5.10
CA VAL A 282 -7.88 -29.05 -6.09
C VAL A 282 -6.46 -29.66 -6.11
N PHE A 283 -5.43 -28.81 -5.98
CA PHE A 283 -4.05 -29.30 -5.84
C PHE A 283 -3.87 -30.20 -4.63
N ILE A 284 -4.44 -29.82 -3.48
CA ILE A 284 -4.38 -30.62 -2.25
C ILE A 284 -5.20 -31.91 -2.38
N ASP A 285 -6.41 -31.82 -2.92
CA ASP A 285 -7.35 -32.90 -3.11
C ASP A 285 -7.88 -32.91 -4.55
N PRO A 286 -7.28 -33.72 -5.44
CA PRO A 286 -7.69 -33.79 -6.85
C PRO A 286 -9.13 -34.24 -7.07
N THR A 287 -9.80 -34.81 -6.05
CA THR A 287 -11.21 -35.19 -6.13
C THR A 287 -12.17 -34.03 -5.81
N ALA A 288 -11.63 -32.94 -5.27
CA ALA A 288 -12.43 -31.76 -4.93
C ALA A 288 -12.96 -31.06 -6.18
N ARG A 289 -14.19 -30.56 -6.10
CA ARG A 289 -14.75 -29.72 -7.16
C ARG A 289 -14.04 -28.37 -7.19
N LEU A 290 -13.61 -27.93 -8.37
CA LEU A 290 -13.00 -26.60 -8.56
C LEU A 290 -14.02 -25.50 -8.28
N GLN A 291 -15.22 -25.60 -8.86
CA GLN A 291 -16.30 -24.66 -8.58
C GLN A 291 -16.98 -25.03 -7.26
N PRO A 292 -16.91 -24.19 -6.22
CA PRO A 292 -17.63 -24.42 -4.98
C PRO A 292 -19.15 -24.26 -5.18
N ALA A 293 -19.95 -24.79 -4.26
CA ALA A 293 -21.36 -24.48 -4.20
C ALA A 293 -21.57 -22.98 -3.91
N PHE A 294 -22.63 -22.40 -4.45
CA PHE A 294 -22.96 -21.00 -4.18
C PHE A 294 -23.30 -20.79 -2.70
N SER A 295 -22.85 -19.70 -2.12
CA SER A 295 -23.10 -19.38 -0.71
C SER A 295 -24.59 -19.33 -0.37
N SER A 296 -25.41 -18.84 -1.30
CA SER A 296 -26.88 -18.85 -1.19
C SER A 296 -27.51 -20.24 -1.06
N THR A 297 -26.78 -21.30 -1.42
CA THR A 297 -27.26 -22.69 -1.34
C THR A 297 -26.78 -23.40 -0.08
N THR A 298 -25.72 -22.89 0.57
CA THR A 298 -25.02 -23.57 1.69
C THR A 298 -25.18 -22.88 3.02
N MET A 299 -25.63 -21.62 3.06
CA MET A 299 -25.79 -20.81 4.27
C MET A 299 -27.27 -20.51 4.59
N GLY A 300 -28.20 -21.22 3.94
CA GLY A 300 -29.64 -21.18 4.20
C GLY A 300 -30.07 -22.20 5.23
#